data_8d7e21b0105b1d5cb48c10f812c7074d
#
_entry.id   8d7e21b0105b1d5cb48c10f812c7074d
#
_cell.length_a   1.000
_cell.length_b   1.000
_cell.length_c   1.000
_cell.angle_alpha   90.00
_cell.angle_beta   90.00
_cell.angle_gamma   90.00
#
_symmetry.space_group_name_H-M   'P 1'
#
loop_
_entity.id
_entity.type
_entity.pdbx_description
1 polymer ?
#
loop_
_entity_poly.entity_id
_entity_poly.type
_entity_poly.pdbx_seq_one_letter_code
_entity_poly.pdbx_strand_id
1 'polypeptide(L)'
;MPVTFTSSSHCTVKSGRWYSWYDGRTWTLASDVDIDDVVALKEAWDSGAKSWSATDRSRFHNDLGYAWTLDAVTDNVNSSKGDSDPAQWLPPLASARCAYATHWVAIKYRWRLSINPAEKTKLASILSGTCGAKTLAIPPRAR
;
A
#
# COMPACT_ATOMS: atom_id res chain seq x y z
N MET A 1 21.50 2.10 10.01
CA MET A 1 21.21 2.96 11.18
C MET A 1 20.28 2.21 12.10
N PRO A 2 20.62 2.00 13.36
CA PRO A 2 19.74 1.30 14.29
C PRO A 2 18.49 2.14 14.61
N VAL A 3 17.39 1.45 14.94
CA VAL A 3 16.17 2.09 15.40
C VAL A 3 16.36 2.60 16.82
N THR A 4 15.93 3.82 17.12
CA THR A 4 15.87 4.38 18.47
C THR A 4 14.40 4.63 18.88
N PHE A 5 14.17 4.70 20.19
CA PHE A 5 12.85 4.84 20.77
C PHE A 5 12.74 6.13 21.61
N THR A 6 11.53 6.64 21.83
CA THR A 6 11.30 7.85 22.63
C THR A 6 11.44 7.60 24.13
N SER A 7 11.32 6.34 24.55
CA SER A 7 11.41 5.94 25.96
C SER A 7 12.02 4.55 26.11
N SER A 8 12.37 4.19 27.33
CA SER A 8 12.90 2.85 27.68
C SER A 8 11.86 1.73 27.49
N SER A 9 10.57 2.05 27.38
CA SER A 9 9.53 1.06 27.11
C SER A 9 9.56 0.50 25.68
N HIS A 10 10.32 1.12 24.79
CA HIS A 10 10.43 0.76 23.36
C HIS A 10 9.09 0.69 22.61
N CYS A 11 8.05 1.40 23.11
CA CYS A 11 6.71 1.39 22.51
C CYS A 11 6.56 2.37 21.34
N THR A 12 7.38 3.45 21.30
CA THR A 12 7.29 4.49 20.28
C THR A 12 8.64 4.70 19.62
N VAL A 13 8.72 4.43 18.34
CA VAL A 13 9.91 4.65 17.53
C VAL A 13 10.16 6.15 17.37
N LYS A 14 11.39 6.59 17.56
CA LYS A 14 11.84 7.99 17.38
C LYS A 14 12.59 8.16 16.08
N SER A 15 13.56 7.32 15.82
CA SER A 15 14.40 7.38 14.62
C SER A 15 14.79 6.00 14.12
N GLY A 16 15.12 5.93 12.85
CA GLY A 16 15.52 4.73 12.15
C GLY A 16 15.98 5.10 10.74
N ARG A 17 15.79 4.21 9.80
CA ARG A 17 16.01 4.50 8.39
C ARG A 17 14.90 3.85 7.57
N TRP A 18 14.11 4.70 6.87
CA TRP A 18 13.01 4.28 6.02
C TRP A 18 13.20 4.83 4.62
N TYR A 19 13.07 3.97 3.63
CA TYR A 19 13.03 4.35 2.23
C TYR A 19 11.58 4.32 1.74
N SER A 20 11.06 5.48 1.39
CA SER A 20 9.75 5.60 0.76
C SER A 20 9.88 5.35 -0.74
N TRP A 21 9.35 4.25 -1.20
CA TRP A 21 9.39 3.90 -2.62
C TRP A 21 8.37 4.66 -3.48
N TYR A 22 7.42 5.38 -2.85
CA TYR A 22 6.48 6.23 -3.57
C TYR A 22 7.13 7.46 -4.20
N ASP A 23 8.13 8.01 -3.58
CA ASP A 23 8.82 9.24 -4.00
C ASP A 23 10.35 9.11 -4.05
N GLY A 24 10.91 7.97 -3.67
CA GLY A 24 12.34 7.70 -3.71
C GLY A 24 13.14 8.36 -2.59
N ARG A 25 12.48 8.83 -1.52
CA ARG A 25 13.15 9.51 -0.39
C ARG A 25 13.51 8.57 0.73
N THR A 26 14.59 8.92 1.43
CA THR A 26 14.99 8.23 2.67
C THR A 26 14.84 9.18 3.84
N TRP A 27 14.19 8.70 4.88
CA TRP A 27 13.89 9.43 6.10
C TRP A 27 14.55 8.78 7.31
N THR A 28 14.88 9.58 8.32
CA THR A 28 15.50 9.10 9.56
C THR A 28 14.70 9.36 10.81
N LEU A 29 13.67 10.21 10.74
CA LEU A 29 12.72 10.43 11.82
C LEU A 29 11.43 9.68 11.55
N ALA A 30 10.89 9.06 12.58
CA ALA A 30 9.60 8.35 12.48
C ALA A 30 8.43 9.30 12.16
N SER A 31 8.55 10.59 12.52
CA SER A 31 7.56 11.63 12.22
C SER A 31 7.44 11.97 10.73
N ASP A 32 8.40 11.57 9.91
CA ASP A 32 8.43 11.91 8.49
C ASP A 32 7.83 10.80 7.61
N VAL A 33 7.42 9.69 8.24
CA VAL A 33 6.84 8.53 7.57
C VAL A 33 5.56 8.07 8.24
N ASP A 34 4.65 7.53 7.43
CA ASP A 34 3.44 6.83 7.86
C ASP A 34 3.50 5.37 7.43
N ILE A 35 2.80 4.51 8.14
CA ILE A 35 2.47 3.18 7.64
C ILE A 35 1.22 3.30 6.77
N ASP A 36 1.39 3.07 5.49
CA ASP A 36 0.30 3.10 4.51
C ASP A 36 -0.26 1.70 4.28
N ASP A 37 -1.59 1.58 4.31
CA ASP A 37 -2.29 0.49 3.66
C ASP A 37 -2.26 0.76 2.15
N VAL A 38 -1.49 0.01 1.37
CA VAL A 38 -1.33 0.26 -0.08
C VAL A 38 -2.68 0.33 -0.79
N VAL A 39 -3.63 -0.58 -0.45
CA VAL A 39 -5.06 -0.40 -0.74
C VAL A 39 -5.72 0.17 0.50
N ALA A 40 -6.09 1.44 0.48
CA ALA A 40 -6.63 2.16 1.62
C ALA A 40 -7.91 1.51 2.18
N LEU A 41 -8.14 1.65 3.49
CA LEU A 41 -9.32 1.06 4.16
C LEU A 41 -10.64 1.49 3.53
N LYS A 42 -10.77 2.77 3.20
CA LYS A 42 -11.98 3.30 2.56
C LYS A 42 -12.16 2.71 1.16
N GLU A 43 -11.08 2.59 0.40
CA GLU A 43 -11.11 1.95 -0.92
C GLU A 43 -11.50 0.47 -0.81
N ALA A 44 -10.96 -0.25 0.18
CA ALA A 44 -11.36 -1.63 0.46
C ALA A 44 -12.86 -1.72 0.83
N TRP A 45 -13.35 -0.79 1.63
CA TRP A 45 -14.78 -0.70 1.99
C TRP A 45 -15.65 -0.59 0.75
N ASP A 46 -15.33 0.34 -0.15
CA ASP A 46 -16.08 0.57 -1.38
C ASP A 46 -15.96 -0.60 -2.37
N SER A 47 -14.87 -1.35 -2.28
CA SER A 47 -14.57 -2.54 -3.10
C SER A 47 -15.13 -3.85 -2.55
N GLY A 48 -15.91 -3.83 -1.46
CA GLY A 48 -16.60 -4.99 -0.94
C GLY A 48 -16.42 -5.26 0.56
N ALA A 49 -15.43 -4.66 1.22
CA ALA A 49 -15.17 -4.91 2.65
C ALA A 49 -16.31 -4.43 3.57
N LYS A 50 -17.23 -3.60 3.09
CA LYS A 50 -18.46 -3.22 3.81
C LYS A 50 -19.30 -4.43 4.22
N SER A 51 -19.26 -5.52 3.45
CA SER A 51 -20.00 -6.76 3.74
C SER A 51 -19.23 -7.73 4.65
N TRP A 52 -17.98 -7.43 5.01
CA TRP A 52 -17.16 -8.28 5.85
C TRP A 52 -17.53 -8.16 7.33
N SER A 53 -17.11 -9.14 8.13
CA SER A 53 -17.11 -9.03 9.59
C SER A 53 -16.15 -7.93 10.06
N ALA A 54 -16.36 -7.40 11.26
CA ALA A 54 -15.43 -6.47 11.88
C ALA A 54 -14.02 -7.09 12.05
N THR A 55 -13.98 -8.39 12.34
CA THR A 55 -12.73 -9.15 12.47
C THR A 55 -11.98 -9.19 11.14
N ASP A 56 -12.64 -9.46 10.03
CA ASP A 56 -11.97 -9.48 8.71
C ASP A 56 -11.47 -8.10 8.30
N ARG A 57 -12.22 -7.05 8.59
CA ARG A 57 -11.75 -5.67 8.35
C ARG A 57 -10.50 -5.34 9.19
N SER A 58 -10.48 -5.76 10.46
CA SER A 58 -9.30 -5.59 11.32
C SER A 58 -8.11 -6.39 10.81
N ARG A 59 -8.32 -7.62 10.33
CA ARG A 59 -7.27 -8.44 9.74
C ARG A 59 -6.71 -7.82 8.45
N PHE A 60 -7.54 -7.20 7.63
CA PHE A 60 -7.10 -6.48 6.44
C PHE A 60 -6.16 -5.32 6.81
N HIS A 61 -6.58 -4.46 7.72
CA HIS A 61 -5.79 -3.32 8.20
C HIS A 61 -4.47 -3.73 8.85
N ASN A 62 -4.39 -4.94 9.39
CA ASN A 62 -3.21 -5.46 10.09
C ASN A 62 -2.59 -6.66 9.36
N ASP A 63 -2.69 -6.70 8.03
CA ASP A 63 -2.20 -7.83 7.25
C ASP A 63 -0.68 -7.84 7.14
N LEU A 64 -0.02 -8.34 8.17
CA LEU A 64 1.42 -8.60 8.19
C LEU A 64 1.81 -9.92 7.51
N GLY A 65 0.83 -10.68 7.04
CA GLY A 65 1.06 -11.97 6.36
C GLY A 65 1.46 -11.85 4.89
N TYR A 66 1.47 -10.63 4.36
CA TYR A 66 1.84 -10.37 2.96
C TYR A 66 2.62 -9.05 2.86
N ALA A 67 3.86 -9.14 2.39
CA ALA A 67 4.83 -8.04 2.45
C ALA A 67 4.44 -6.77 1.69
N TRP A 68 3.47 -6.83 0.78
CA TRP A 68 3.05 -5.69 -0.04
C TRP A 68 1.86 -4.91 0.51
N THR A 69 1.27 -5.36 1.62
CA THR A 69 0.02 -4.79 2.14
C THR A 69 0.24 -3.49 2.89
N LEU A 70 1.28 -3.45 3.73
CA LEU A 70 1.64 -2.31 4.58
C LEU A 70 3.05 -1.85 4.27
N ASP A 71 3.25 -0.55 4.15
CA ASP A 71 4.57 0.00 3.85
C ASP A 71 4.82 1.34 4.56
N ALA A 72 6.07 1.60 4.95
CA ALA A 72 6.46 2.88 5.51
C ALA A 72 6.81 3.85 4.36
N VAL A 73 6.02 4.90 4.20
CA VAL A 73 6.15 5.86 3.11
C VAL A 73 6.20 7.29 3.65
N THR A 74 6.66 8.24 2.84
CA THR A 74 6.67 9.67 3.18
C THR A 74 5.27 10.14 3.58
N ASP A 75 5.14 10.78 4.76
CA ASP A 75 3.87 11.13 5.37
C ASP A 75 2.99 12.03 4.46
N ASN A 76 3.55 13.10 3.92
CA ASN A 76 2.80 14.02 3.06
C ASN A 76 2.44 13.41 1.70
N VAL A 77 3.22 12.45 1.21
CA VAL A 77 2.87 11.68 -0.01
C VAL A 77 1.72 10.74 0.30
N ASN A 78 1.75 10.07 1.45
CA ASN A 78 0.64 9.26 1.93
C ASN A 78 -0.64 10.08 2.11
N SER A 79 -0.53 11.26 2.71
CA SER A 79 -1.65 12.20 2.84
C SER A 79 -2.24 12.60 1.49
N SER A 80 -1.40 12.81 0.47
CA SER A 80 -1.86 13.13 -0.90
C SER A 80 -2.60 11.97 -1.57
N LYS A 81 -2.20 10.72 -1.27
CA LYS A 81 -2.87 9.51 -1.75
C LYS A 81 -4.27 9.39 -1.17
N GLY A 82 -4.41 9.57 0.14
CA GLY A 82 -5.69 9.43 0.84
C GLY A 82 -6.35 8.08 0.53
N ASP A 83 -7.62 8.11 0.19
CA ASP A 83 -8.44 6.94 -0.14
C ASP A 83 -8.50 6.63 -1.64
N SER A 84 -7.65 7.28 -2.45
CA SER A 84 -7.69 7.21 -3.91
C SER A 84 -7.32 5.84 -4.45
N ASP A 85 -7.98 5.43 -5.54
CA ASP A 85 -7.58 4.30 -6.36
C ASP A 85 -6.54 4.72 -7.43
N PRO A 86 -5.90 3.79 -8.17
CA PRO A 86 -4.89 4.11 -9.18
C PRO A 86 -5.37 4.97 -10.36
N ALA A 87 -6.67 5.09 -10.59
CA ALA A 87 -7.21 6.01 -11.58
C ALA A 87 -7.18 7.47 -11.10
N GLN A 88 -7.16 7.67 -9.79
CA GLN A 88 -7.22 8.98 -9.13
C GLN A 88 -5.83 9.45 -8.65
N TRP A 89 -4.97 8.53 -8.22
CA TRP A 89 -3.64 8.83 -7.70
C TRP A 89 -2.64 7.73 -8.06
N LEU A 90 -1.42 8.14 -8.33
CA LEU A 90 -0.27 7.25 -8.52
C LEU A 90 0.94 7.82 -7.78
N PRO A 91 1.89 6.97 -7.37
CA PRO A 91 3.17 7.43 -6.82
C PRO A 91 3.81 8.50 -7.69
N PRO A 92 4.34 9.59 -7.10
CA PRO A 92 5.02 10.64 -7.84
C PRO A 92 6.26 10.11 -8.58
N LEU A 93 6.97 9.13 -8.01
CA LEU A 93 8.11 8.47 -8.66
C LEU A 93 7.61 7.56 -9.79
N ALA A 94 7.86 7.95 -11.05
CA ALA A 94 7.36 7.22 -12.21
C ALA A 94 7.82 5.75 -12.24
N SER A 95 9.06 5.46 -11.83
CA SER A 95 9.61 4.10 -11.78
C SER A 95 8.93 3.21 -10.74
N ALA A 96 8.22 3.76 -9.76
CA ALA A 96 7.49 3.00 -8.75
C ALA A 96 6.10 2.54 -9.23
N ARG A 97 5.57 3.13 -10.30
CA ARG A 97 4.18 2.91 -10.72
C ARG A 97 3.88 1.48 -11.15
N CYS A 98 4.87 0.81 -11.74
CA CYS A 98 4.73 -0.60 -12.09
C CYS A 98 4.58 -1.48 -10.85
N ALA A 99 5.46 -1.32 -9.87
CA ALA A 99 5.38 -2.04 -8.61
C ALA A 99 4.06 -1.71 -7.88
N TYR A 100 3.65 -0.44 -7.85
CA TYR A 100 2.40 0.00 -7.23
C TYR A 100 1.17 -0.69 -7.84
N ALA A 101 1.05 -0.70 -9.16
CA ALA A 101 -0.04 -1.39 -9.86
C ALA A 101 -0.04 -2.89 -9.58
N THR A 102 1.14 -3.50 -9.54
CA THR A 102 1.32 -4.93 -9.24
C THR A 102 0.89 -5.26 -7.81
N HIS A 103 1.34 -4.48 -6.82
CA HIS A 103 0.96 -4.65 -5.42
C HIS A 103 -0.55 -4.47 -5.23
N TRP A 104 -1.11 -3.46 -5.85
CA TRP A 104 -2.55 -3.16 -5.79
C TRP A 104 -3.40 -4.35 -6.26
N VAL A 105 -3.12 -4.87 -7.44
CA VAL A 105 -3.84 -6.05 -7.99
C VAL A 105 -3.67 -7.26 -7.08
N ALA A 106 -2.45 -7.51 -6.60
CA ALA A 106 -2.18 -8.64 -5.72
C ALA A 106 -2.96 -8.56 -4.40
N ILE A 107 -3.00 -7.37 -3.77
CA ILE A 107 -3.72 -7.15 -2.52
C ILE A 107 -5.24 -7.33 -2.73
N LYS A 108 -5.80 -6.71 -3.77
CA LYS A 108 -7.23 -6.89 -4.08
C LYS A 108 -7.57 -8.36 -4.39
N TYR A 109 -6.72 -9.05 -5.13
CA TYR A 109 -6.87 -10.50 -5.34
C TYR A 109 -6.84 -11.27 -4.02
N ARG A 110 -5.81 -11.03 -3.19
CA ARG A 110 -5.65 -11.71 -1.89
C ARG A 110 -6.89 -11.61 -1.00
N TRP A 111 -7.52 -10.44 -0.98
CA TRP A 111 -8.67 -10.13 -0.15
C TRP A 111 -10.02 -10.22 -0.86
N ARG A 112 -10.07 -10.68 -2.11
CA ARG A 112 -11.28 -10.81 -2.94
C ARG A 112 -12.05 -9.48 -3.05
N LEU A 113 -11.33 -8.37 -3.18
CA LEU A 113 -11.90 -7.06 -3.42
C LEU A 113 -12.18 -6.85 -4.91
N SER A 114 -13.22 -6.09 -5.22
CA SER A 114 -13.57 -5.73 -6.60
C SER A 114 -12.70 -4.60 -7.14
N ILE A 115 -12.69 -4.45 -8.45
CA ILE A 115 -12.02 -3.37 -9.19
C ILE A 115 -13.10 -2.65 -10.00
N ASN A 116 -13.19 -1.31 -9.88
CA ASN A 116 -14.10 -0.52 -10.68
C ASN A 116 -13.58 -0.34 -12.14
N PRO A 117 -14.43 0.07 -13.11
CA PRO A 117 -14.01 0.19 -14.52
C PRO A 117 -12.87 1.17 -14.77
N ALA A 118 -12.84 2.32 -14.11
CA ALA A 118 -11.78 3.33 -14.26
C ALA A 118 -10.44 2.81 -13.69
N GLU A 119 -10.49 2.22 -12.52
CA GLU A 119 -9.36 1.55 -11.87
C GLU A 119 -8.79 0.43 -12.76
N LYS A 120 -9.65 -0.44 -13.29
CA LYS A 120 -9.27 -1.52 -14.22
C LYS A 120 -8.56 -0.98 -15.46
N THR A 121 -9.10 0.06 -16.07
CA THR A 121 -8.51 0.69 -17.27
C THR A 121 -7.11 1.24 -16.97
N LYS A 122 -6.95 1.93 -15.84
CA LYS A 122 -5.66 2.50 -15.44
C LYS A 122 -4.64 1.41 -15.13
N LEU A 123 -5.01 0.40 -14.36
CA LEU A 123 -4.13 -0.74 -14.03
C LEU A 123 -3.69 -1.50 -15.28
N ALA A 124 -4.63 -1.79 -16.19
CA ALA A 124 -4.32 -2.46 -17.45
C ALA A 124 -3.33 -1.65 -18.31
N SER A 125 -3.52 -0.33 -18.39
CA SER A 125 -2.60 0.57 -19.12
C SER A 125 -1.19 0.55 -18.54
N ILE A 126 -1.03 0.58 -17.22
CA ILE A 126 0.28 0.55 -16.56
C ILE A 126 0.93 -0.83 -16.76
N LEU A 127 0.21 -1.91 -16.49
CA LEU A 127 0.74 -3.27 -16.52
C LEU A 127 1.10 -3.74 -17.93
N SER A 128 0.34 -3.36 -18.95
CA SER A 128 0.64 -3.70 -20.35
C SER A 128 1.68 -2.78 -20.99
N GLY A 129 1.79 -1.54 -20.54
CA GLY A 129 2.71 -0.54 -21.08
C GLY A 129 4.04 -0.49 -20.32
N THR A 130 4.06 0.25 -19.22
CA THR A 130 5.28 0.56 -18.43
C THR A 130 5.94 -0.69 -17.84
N CYS A 131 5.17 -1.68 -17.41
CA CYS A 131 5.68 -2.89 -16.76
C CYS A 131 6.17 -3.95 -17.75
N GLY A 132 5.70 -3.91 -18.98
CA GLY A 132 5.84 -5.03 -19.91
C GLY A 132 5.06 -6.27 -19.43
N ALA A 133 5.15 -7.35 -20.19
CA ALA A 133 4.50 -8.62 -19.83
C ALA A 133 5.29 -9.31 -18.70
N LYS A 134 4.92 -9.04 -17.44
CA LYS A 134 5.47 -9.75 -16.28
C LYS A 134 4.45 -10.73 -15.72
N THR A 135 4.94 -11.92 -15.37
CA THR A 135 4.14 -12.89 -14.62
C THR A 135 4.15 -12.48 -13.15
N LEU A 136 2.98 -12.26 -12.59
CA LEU A 136 2.79 -12.02 -11.16
C LEU A 136 2.57 -13.38 -10.46
N ALA A 137 3.37 -13.65 -9.44
CA ALA A 137 3.08 -14.75 -8.54
C ALA A 137 1.75 -14.51 -7.82
N ILE A 138 0.86 -15.49 -7.88
CA ILE A 138 -0.46 -15.38 -7.24
C ILE A 138 -0.26 -15.39 -5.71
N PRO A 139 -0.67 -14.34 -4.99
CA PRO A 139 -0.55 -14.29 -3.55
C PRO A 139 -1.52 -15.29 -2.89
N PRO A 140 -1.18 -15.81 -1.70
CA PRO A 140 -2.10 -16.65 -0.96
C PRO A 140 -3.35 -15.85 -0.57
N ARG A 141 -4.51 -16.49 -0.65
CA ARG A 141 -5.77 -15.88 -0.20
C ARG A 141 -5.74 -15.65 1.31
N ALA A 142 -6.20 -14.47 1.74
CA ALA A 142 -6.44 -14.14 3.15
C ALA A 142 -7.90 -14.33 3.53
N ARG A 143 -8.77 -14.40 2.50
CA ARG A 143 -10.20 -14.59 2.65
C ARG A 143 -10.80 -15.35 1.47
#